data_301cccf431acd7f7715d4d13169245fa
#
_entry.id   301cccf431acd7f7715d4d13169245fa
#
_cell.length_a   1.000
_cell.length_b   1.000
_cell.length_c   1.000
_cell.angle_alpha   90.00
_cell.angle_beta   90.00
_cell.angle_gamma   90.00
#
_symmetry.space_group_name_H-M   'P 1'
#
loop_
_entity.id
_entity.type
_entity.pdbx_description
1 polymer ?
#
loop_
_entity_poly.entity_id
_entity_poly.type
_entity_poly.pdbx_seq_one_letter_code
_entity_poly.pdbx_strand_id
1 'polypeptide(L)'
;TEEWMAKITADLKGVPFEKKLVWKTGEGFNVNPFYRAEDIEGLKTTESLPGEFPYVRGTKKDNDWKVRQNIEVTCFKGANEKALDILNKGVTSLGFIIKGSDVNAENIATLLDGICPECVELNFNTCNCKAEMLIGILADYFKGKGADLEKCKGSVNYDPFKKPLVKGKENDCLLYTSPSPRDVEES
;
A
#
# COMPACT_ATOMS: atom_id res chain seq x y z
N THR A 1 2.72 -22.45 34.57
CA THR A 1 3.72 -23.11 33.70
C THR A 1 3.95 -24.55 34.12
N GLU A 2 4.20 -24.81 35.40
CA GLU A 2 4.52 -26.15 35.89
C GLU A 2 3.43 -27.18 35.63
N GLU A 3 2.19 -26.90 35.97
CA GLU A 3 1.05 -27.79 35.73
C GLU A 3 0.87 -28.13 34.24
N TRP A 4 1.07 -27.12 33.38
CA TRP A 4 0.98 -27.29 31.93
C TRP A 4 2.12 -28.16 31.40
N MET A 5 3.36 -27.94 31.87
CA MET A 5 4.52 -28.76 31.52
C MET A 5 4.35 -30.21 32.03
N ALA A 6 3.82 -30.40 33.22
CA ALA A 6 3.52 -31.72 33.74
C ALA A 6 2.51 -32.48 32.88
N LYS A 7 1.45 -31.79 32.44
CA LYS A 7 0.43 -32.36 31.55
C LYS A 7 1.01 -32.75 30.19
N ILE A 8 1.78 -31.85 29.56
CA ILE A 8 2.43 -32.15 28.29
C ILE A 8 3.42 -33.32 28.40
N THR A 9 4.23 -33.33 29.45
CA THR A 9 5.19 -34.44 29.69
C THR A 9 4.47 -35.79 29.78
N ALA A 10 3.34 -35.82 30.47
CA ALA A 10 2.51 -37.02 30.54
C ALA A 10 1.92 -37.41 29.16
N ASP A 11 1.43 -36.47 28.40
CA ASP A 11 0.87 -36.69 27.06
C ASP A 11 1.90 -37.11 26.01
N LEU A 12 3.17 -36.68 26.18
CA LEU A 12 4.30 -37.08 25.31
C LEU A 12 4.81 -38.51 25.55
N LYS A 13 4.32 -39.21 26.60
CA LYS A 13 4.65 -40.61 26.89
C LYS A 13 6.16 -40.91 26.86
N GLY A 14 6.97 -40.04 27.46
CA GLY A 14 8.42 -40.19 27.57
C GLY A 14 9.25 -39.66 26.40
N VAL A 15 8.63 -39.06 25.40
CA VAL A 15 9.37 -38.33 24.33
C VAL A 15 9.80 -36.96 24.88
N PRO A 16 11.08 -36.55 24.74
CA PRO A 16 11.54 -35.24 25.17
C PRO A 16 10.77 -34.11 24.49
N PHE A 17 10.39 -33.08 25.28
CA PHE A 17 9.64 -31.90 24.83
C PHE A 17 10.33 -31.20 23.66
N GLU A 18 11.65 -30.96 23.79
CA GLU A 18 12.45 -30.26 22.78
C GLU A 18 12.50 -31.00 21.44
N LYS A 19 12.44 -32.32 21.47
CA LYS A 19 12.50 -33.14 20.25
C LYS A 19 11.16 -33.15 19.50
N LYS A 20 10.05 -33.05 20.23
CA LYS A 20 8.72 -33.24 19.66
C LYS A 20 8.00 -31.94 19.33
N LEU A 21 8.17 -30.92 20.18
CA LEU A 21 7.37 -29.70 20.13
C LEU A 21 8.17 -28.44 19.79
N VAL A 22 9.49 -28.44 19.99
CA VAL A 22 10.33 -27.29 19.64
C VAL A 22 10.74 -27.39 18.18
N TRP A 23 10.38 -26.37 17.41
CA TRP A 23 10.77 -26.28 16.01
C TRP A 23 12.18 -25.69 15.88
N LYS A 24 13.10 -26.46 15.31
CA LYS A 24 14.43 -25.99 14.94
C LYS A 24 14.39 -25.39 13.55
N THR A 25 14.59 -24.08 13.46
CA THR A 25 14.56 -23.37 12.19
C THR A 25 15.86 -23.57 11.41
N GLY A 26 15.80 -23.39 10.09
CA GLY A 26 16.99 -23.41 9.23
C GLY A 26 17.95 -22.24 9.49
N GLU A 27 17.48 -21.16 10.12
CA GLU A 27 18.24 -19.95 10.48
C GLU A 27 19.05 -20.13 11.78
N GLY A 28 18.93 -21.27 12.47
CA GLY A 28 19.73 -21.61 13.64
C GLY A 28 19.16 -21.20 14.99
N PHE A 29 17.91 -20.81 15.06
CA PHE A 29 17.21 -20.59 16.33
C PHE A 29 16.03 -21.55 16.51
N ASN A 30 15.59 -21.71 17.77
CA ASN A 30 14.48 -22.57 18.12
C ASN A 30 13.21 -21.77 18.37
N VAL A 31 12.08 -22.28 17.90
CA VAL A 31 10.75 -21.72 18.17
C VAL A 31 10.01 -22.66 19.10
N ASN A 32 9.60 -22.14 20.26
CA ASN A 32 8.81 -22.87 21.23
C ASN A 32 7.35 -22.96 20.78
N PRO A 33 6.60 -24.00 21.19
CA PRO A 33 5.19 -24.15 20.82
C PRO A 33 4.29 -23.11 21.48
N PHE A 34 4.76 -22.39 22.49
CA PHE A 34 4.06 -21.29 23.17
C PHE A 34 5.06 -20.35 23.83
N TYR A 35 4.61 -19.11 24.05
CA TYR A 35 5.34 -18.06 24.78
C TYR A 35 4.41 -17.39 25.78
N ARG A 36 4.96 -16.90 26.89
CA ARG A 36 4.25 -16.24 28.00
C ARG A 36 4.82 -14.87 28.29
N ALA A 37 4.21 -14.16 29.25
CA ALA A 37 4.69 -12.84 29.68
C ALA A 37 6.13 -12.87 30.18
N GLU A 38 6.53 -13.93 30.88
CA GLU A 38 7.91 -14.15 31.38
C GLU A 38 8.96 -14.23 30.26
N ASP A 39 8.59 -14.69 29.06
CA ASP A 39 9.49 -14.79 27.91
C ASP A 39 9.78 -13.43 27.26
N ILE A 40 8.96 -12.43 27.52
CA ILE A 40 9.13 -11.07 27.00
C ILE A 40 9.65 -10.08 28.04
N GLU A 41 9.89 -10.54 29.29
CA GLU A 41 10.49 -9.72 30.33
C GLU A 41 11.91 -9.28 29.92
N GLY A 42 12.17 -7.97 30.03
CA GLY A 42 13.46 -7.38 29.65
C GLY A 42 13.65 -7.15 28.14
N LEU A 43 12.65 -7.44 27.31
CA LEU A 43 12.70 -7.07 25.91
C LEU A 43 12.36 -5.57 25.74
N LYS A 44 13.31 -4.79 25.26
CA LYS A 44 13.11 -3.33 24.99
C LYS A 44 12.02 -3.06 23.96
N THR A 45 11.67 -4.04 23.15
CA THR A 45 10.60 -3.95 22.14
C THR A 45 9.20 -3.83 22.75
N THR A 46 9.02 -4.16 24.02
CA THR A 46 7.74 -4.08 24.75
C THR A 46 7.54 -2.75 25.45
N GLU A 47 8.58 -1.92 25.58
CA GLU A 47 8.54 -0.65 26.31
C GLU A 47 7.86 0.48 25.52
N SER A 48 7.92 0.44 24.17
CA SER A 48 7.33 1.45 23.31
C SER A 48 5.98 1.00 22.72
N LEU A 49 5.06 1.94 22.57
CA LEU A 49 3.78 1.68 21.89
C LEU A 49 3.95 1.72 20.36
N PRO A 50 3.03 1.12 19.59
CA PRO A 50 3.01 1.28 18.14
C PRO A 50 2.94 2.76 17.74
N GLY A 51 3.72 3.17 16.76
CA GLY A 51 3.80 4.55 16.29
C GLY A 51 4.64 5.48 17.15
N GLU A 52 5.34 4.97 18.18
CA GLU A 52 6.29 5.72 19.01
C GLU A 52 7.73 5.42 18.61
N PHE A 53 8.58 6.46 18.68
CA PHE A 53 10.03 6.30 18.48
C PHE A 53 10.61 5.31 19.54
N PRO A 54 11.49 4.40 19.17
CA PRO A 54 12.19 4.19 17.92
C PRO A 54 11.47 3.28 16.86
N TYR A 55 10.16 3.20 16.90
CA TYR A 55 9.29 2.49 15.94
C TYR A 55 9.51 0.98 15.83
N VAL A 56 9.97 0.35 16.89
CA VAL A 56 10.18 -1.13 16.94
C VAL A 56 8.89 -1.93 16.75
N ARG A 57 7.73 -1.32 17.04
CA ARG A 57 6.40 -1.93 16.86
C ARG A 57 5.63 -1.35 15.68
N GLY A 58 6.33 -0.72 14.73
CA GLY A 58 5.75 -0.11 13.54
C GLY A 58 5.48 1.39 13.67
N THR A 59 5.31 2.05 12.54
CA THR A 59 5.14 3.50 12.44
C THR A 59 3.69 3.98 12.64
N LYS A 60 2.71 3.06 12.64
CA LYS A 60 1.30 3.38 12.84
C LYS A 60 0.85 3.08 14.26
N LYS A 61 0.01 3.96 14.82
CA LYS A 61 -0.59 3.78 16.16
C LYS A 61 -1.74 2.78 16.17
N ASP A 62 -2.40 2.63 15.03
CA ASP A 62 -3.60 1.82 14.86
C ASP A 62 -3.53 0.91 13.63
N ASN A 63 -4.56 0.10 13.45
CA ASN A 63 -4.71 -0.82 12.34
C ASN A 63 -5.55 -0.25 11.20
N ASP A 64 -5.62 1.07 11.05
CA ASP A 64 -6.32 1.72 9.94
C ASP A 64 -5.50 1.61 8.65
N TRP A 65 -5.59 0.48 7.99
CA TRP A 65 -5.03 0.25 6.66
C TRP A 65 -6.09 0.39 5.58
N LYS A 66 -5.65 0.73 4.37
CA LYS A 66 -6.52 0.78 3.20
C LYS A 66 -6.63 -0.59 2.55
N VAL A 67 -7.86 -1.00 2.24
CA VAL A 67 -8.13 -2.19 1.43
C VAL A 67 -8.17 -1.76 -0.03
N ARG A 68 -7.16 -2.15 -0.81
CA ARG A 68 -7.00 -1.72 -2.20
C ARG A 68 -7.37 -2.82 -3.18
N GLN A 69 -8.13 -2.46 -4.21
CA GLN A 69 -8.38 -3.30 -5.36
C GLN A 69 -8.02 -2.58 -6.67
N ASN A 70 -7.28 -3.28 -7.53
CA ASN A 70 -6.96 -2.79 -8.87
C ASN A 70 -8.02 -3.21 -9.88
N ILE A 71 -8.34 -2.30 -10.80
CA ILE A 71 -9.29 -2.49 -11.89
C ILE A 71 -8.58 -2.19 -13.20
N GLU A 72 -8.49 -3.16 -14.10
CA GLU A 72 -8.06 -2.94 -15.47
C GLU A 72 -9.22 -2.29 -16.25
N VAL A 73 -8.97 -1.09 -16.77
CA VAL A 73 -9.99 -0.31 -17.47
C VAL A 73 -9.99 -0.70 -18.94
N THR A 74 -10.89 -1.60 -19.31
CA THR A 74 -11.18 -1.95 -20.70
C THR A 74 -12.37 -1.19 -21.26
N CYS A 75 -13.34 -0.84 -20.38
CA CYS A 75 -14.48 0.01 -20.63
C CYS A 75 -14.68 0.92 -19.42
N PHE A 76 -14.75 2.22 -19.60
CA PHE A 76 -14.82 3.20 -18.51
C PHE A 76 -16.10 3.08 -17.69
N LYS A 77 -17.24 2.91 -18.35
CA LYS A 77 -18.52 2.71 -17.65
C LYS A 77 -18.54 1.41 -16.83
N GLY A 78 -18.10 0.29 -17.42
CA GLY A 78 -18.04 -0.99 -16.71
C GLY A 78 -17.01 -0.98 -15.55
N ALA A 79 -15.90 -0.24 -15.71
CA ALA A 79 -14.93 -0.05 -14.64
C ALA A 79 -15.49 0.81 -13.50
N ASN A 80 -16.28 1.84 -13.80
CA ASN A 80 -16.99 2.65 -12.80
C ASN A 80 -18.03 1.81 -12.04
N GLU A 81 -18.88 1.07 -12.74
CA GLU A 81 -19.88 0.18 -12.12
C GLU A 81 -19.20 -0.82 -11.16
N LYS A 82 -18.09 -1.44 -11.59
CA LYS A 82 -17.28 -2.32 -10.75
C LYS A 82 -16.68 -1.59 -9.55
N ALA A 83 -16.17 -0.37 -9.74
CA ALA A 83 -15.60 0.43 -8.67
C ALA A 83 -16.64 0.74 -7.58
N LEU A 84 -17.83 1.17 -7.97
CA LEU A 84 -18.93 1.45 -7.05
C LEU A 84 -19.40 0.18 -6.31
N ASP A 85 -19.47 -0.96 -6.98
CA ASP A 85 -19.82 -2.24 -6.36
C ASP A 85 -18.82 -2.65 -5.28
N ILE A 86 -17.52 -2.60 -5.57
CA ILE A 86 -16.48 -3.00 -4.60
C ILE A 86 -16.32 -2.00 -3.45
N LEU A 87 -16.55 -0.71 -3.67
CA LEU A 87 -16.61 0.28 -2.59
C LEU A 87 -17.71 -0.05 -1.59
N ASN A 88 -18.90 -0.44 -2.07
CA ASN A 88 -20.00 -0.90 -1.22
C ASN A 88 -19.69 -2.21 -0.47
N LYS A 89 -18.67 -2.96 -0.90
CA LYS A 89 -18.19 -4.19 -0.26
C LYS A 89 -17.01 -3.99 0.69
N GLY A 90 -16.64 -2.73 0.98
CA GLY A 90 -15.64 -2.39 1.99
C GLY A 90 -14.25 -2.09 1.44
N VAL A 91 -14.06 -1.98 0.13
CA VAL A 91 -12.83 -1.45 -0.47
C VAL A 91 -12.73 0.05 -0.16
N THR A 92 -11.55 0.50 0.25
CA THR A 92 -11.29 1.90 0.63
C THR A 92 -10.23 2.59 -0.23
N SER A 93 -9.59 1.84 -1.13
CA SER A 93 -8.59 2.33 -2.08
C SER A 93 -8.80 1.68 -3.45
N LEU A 94 -8.92 2.48 -4.48
CA LEU A 94 -9.09 2.03 -5.87
C LEU A 94 -7.79 2.22 -6.64
N GLY A 95 -7.41 1.23 -7.45
CA GLY A 95 -6.33 1.34 -8.41
C GLY A 95 -6.86 1.16 -9.83
N PHE A 96 -6.72 2.18 -10.68
CA PHE A 96 -7.13 2.10 -12.08
C PHE A 96 -5.92 1.93 -12.99
N ILE A 97 -5.94 0.89 -13.83
CA ILE A 97 -4.94 0.64 -14.85
C ILE A 97 -5.52 1.08 -16.19
N ILE A 98 -5.04 2.20 -16.74
CA ILE A 98 -5.60 2.88 -17.92
C ILE A 98 -4.57 2.84 -19.05
N LYS A 99 -4.99 2.49 -20.25
CA LYS A 99 -4.15 2.61 -21.43
C LYS A 99 -3.91 4.08 -21.76
N GLY A 100 -2.68 4.44 -22.11
CA GLY A 100 -2.33 5.84 -22.37
C GLY A 100 -3.10 6.49 -23.51
N SER A 101 -3.57 5.71 -24.52
CA SER A 101 -4.43 6.19 -25.60
C SER A 101 -5.77 6.72 -25.12
N ASP A 102 -6.25 6.20 -23.98
CA ASP A 102 -7.61 6.40 -23.49
C ASP A 102 -7.69 7.49 -22.40
N VAL A 103 -6.55 8.11 -22.07
CA VAL A 103 -6.46 9.21 -21.10
C VAL A 103 -6.99 10.49 -21.70
N ASN A 104 -8.22 10.88 -21.35
CA ASN A 104 -8.86 12.16 -21.66
C ASN A 104 -9.89 12.53 -20.58
N ALA A 105 -10.33 13.77 -20.56
CA ALA A 105 -11.22 14.32 -19.53
C ALA A 105 -12.59 13.61 -19.47
N GLU A 106 -13.17 13.26 -20.61
CA GLU A 106 -14.48 12.60 -20.69
C GLU A 106 -14.43 11.19 -20.10
N ASN A 107 -13.41 10.43 -20.46
CA ASN A 107 -13.19 9.08 -19.95
C ASN A 107 -12.94 9.08 -18.43
N ILE A 108 -12.14 10.02 -17.93
CA ILE A 108 -11.88 10.16 -16.49
C ILE A 108 -13.15 10.60 -15.74
N ALA A 109 -13.93 11.52 -16.30
CA ALA A 109 -15.21 11.90 -15.70
C ALA A 109 -16.19 10.72 -15.61
N THR A 110 -16.27 9.90 -16.67
CA THR A 110 -17.09 8.67 -16.68
C THR A 110 -16.58 7.65 -15.64
N LEU A 111 -15.26 7.47 -15.54
CA LEU A 111 -14.64 6.51 -14.61
C LEU A 111 -14.91 6.86 -13.15
N LEU A 112 -14.89 8.14 -12.83
CA LEU A 112 -15.01 8.66 -11.46
C LEU A 112 -16.42 9.13 -11.10
N ASP A 113 -17.40 8.94 -11.97
CA ASP A 113 -18.76 9.36 -11.69
C ASP A 113 -19.33 8.63 -10.46
N GLY A 114 -19.94 9.38 -9.53
CA GLY A 114 -20.48 8.85 -8.28
C GLY A 114 -19.45 8.45 -7.22
N ILE A 115 -18.14 8.58 -7.47
CA ILE A 115 -17.09 8.29 -6.50
C ILE A 115 -16.71 9.57 -5.74
N CYS A 116 -16.73 9.51 -4.41
CA CYS A 116 -16.29 10.61 -3.55
C CYS A 116 -14.75 10.62 -3.43
N PRO A 117 -14.04 11.60 -4.02
CA PRO A 117 -12.59 11.60 -4.03
C PRO A 117 -11.95 11.89 -2.66
N GLU A 118 -12.69 12.50 -1.74
CA GLU A 118 -12.24 12.77 -0.37
C GLU A 118 -12.32 11.54 0.55
N CYS A 119 -13.22 10.60 0.21
CA CYS A 119 -13.51 9.43 1.02
C CYS A 119 -12.72 8.19 0.59
N VAL A 120 -12.32 8.13 -0.67
CA VAL A 120 -11.67 6.97 -1.30
C VAL A 120 -10.28 7.36 -1.79
N GLU A 121 -9.29 6.54 -1.48
CA GLU A 121 -7.95 6.70 -2.04
C GLU A 121 -7.94 6.26 -3.50
N LEU A 122 -7.54 7.15 -4.41
CA LEU A 122 -7.55 6.92 -5.85
C LEU A 122 -6.13 6.81 -6.40
N ASN A 123 -5.81 5.67 -6.99
CA ASN A 123 -4.50 5.40 -7.54
C ASN A 123 -4.60 5.07 -9.03
N PHE A 124 -3.71 5.64 -9.82
CA PHE A 124 -3.74 5.49 -11.26
C PHE A 124 -2.41 4.96 -11.80
N ASN A 125 -2.51 4.01 -12.72
CA ASN A 125 -1.38 3.48 -13.47
C ASN A 125 -1.65 3.65 -14.96
N THR A 126 -0.77 4.39 -15.64
CA THR A 126 -0.82 4.60 -17.09
C THR A 126 0.59 4.62 -17.67
N CYS A 127 0.75 4.83 -18.99
CA CYS A 127 2.08 5.04 -19.53
C CYS A 127 2.68 6.37 -19.04
N ASN A 128 3.99 6.39 -18.81
CA ASN A 128 4.70 7.57 -18.30
C ASN A 128 4.44 8.84 -19.13
N CYS A 129 4.34 8.71 -20.46
CA CYS A 129 4.10 9.83 -21.36
C CYS A 129 2.70 10.49 -21.20
N LYS A 130 1.80 9.87 -20.43
CA LYS A 130 0.44 10.40 -20.19
C LYS A 130 0.17 10.68 -18.71
N ALA A 131 1.13 10.39 -17.84
CA ALA A 131 0.95 10.59 -16.40
C ALA A 131 0.75 12.07 -16.03
N GLU A 132 1.54 12.97 -16.61
CA GLU A 132 1.40 14.42 -16.40
C GLU A 132 0.06 14.95 -16.88
N MET A 133 -0.34 14.57 -18.10
CA MET A 133 -1.66 14.92 -18.64
C MET A 133 -2.80 14.41 -17.73
N LEU A 134 -2.67 13.19 -17.21
CA LEU A 134 -3.66 12.61 -16.31
C LEU A 134 -3.76 13.40 -15.00
N ILE A 135 -2.63 13.86 -14.44
CA ILE A 135 -2.62 14.69 -13.23
C ILE A 135 -3.38 15.99 -13.46
N GLY A 136 -3.16 16.67 -14.60
CA GLY A 136 -3.90 17.88 -14.98
C GLY A 136 -5.41 17.63 -15.05
N ILE A 137 -5.82 16.57 -15.75
CA ILE A 137 -7.24 16.19 -15.89
C ILE A 137 -7.88 15.91 -14.52
N LEU A 138 -7.18 15.18 -13.64
CA LEU A 138 -7.67 14.86 -12.29
C LEU A 138 -7.84 16.13 -11.45
N ALA A 139 -6.86 17.04 -11.50
CA ALA A 139 -6.91 18.30 -10.77
C ALA A 139 -8.12 19.15 -11.21
N ASP A 140 -8.35 19.25 -12.51
CA ASP A 140 -9.50 20.00 -13.08
C ASP A 140 -10.82 19.32 -12.73
N TYR A 141 -10.89 17.99 -12.79
CA TYR A 141 -12.07 17.22 -12.41
C TYR A 141 -12.44 17.43 -10.94
N PHE A 142 -11.47 17.31 -10.03
CA PHE A 142 -11.73 17.49 -8.58
C PHE A 142 -12.13 18.92 -8.25
N LYS A 143 -11.47 19.92 -8.84
CA LYS A 143 -11.87 21.33 -8.72
C LYS A 143 -13.29 21.57 -9.23
N GLY A 144 -13.62 21.00 -10.40
CA GLY A 144 -14.96 21.11 -11.01
C GLY A 144 -16.07 20.47 -10.16
N LYS A 145 -15.74 19.43 -9.37
CA LYS A 145 -16.66 18.81 -8.41
C LYS A 145 -16.70 19.54 -7.05
N GLY A 146 -15.88 20.58 -6.85
CA GLY A 146 -15.78 21.29 -5.56
C GLY A 146 -15.16 20.47 -4.45
N ALA A 147 -14.36 19.45 -4.78
CA ALA A 147 -13.70 18.60 -3.79
C ALA A 147 -12.57 19.34 -3.08
N ASP A 148 -12.42 19.10 -1.78
CA ASP A 148 -11.31 19.58 -0.97
C ASP A 148 -10.03 18.79 -1.31
N LEU A 149 -9.13 19.42 -2.07
CA LEU A 149 -7.91 18.76 -2.55
C LEU A 149 -6.98 18.30 -1.42
N GLU A 150 -7.03 18.93 -0.25
CA GLU A 150 -6.22 18.52 0.91
C GLU A 150 -6.68 17.17 1.48
N LYS A 151 -7.94 16.83 1.29
CA LYS A 151 -8.52 15.54 1.71
C LYS A 151 -8.40 14.45 0.65
N CYS A 152 -8.22 14.82 -0.61
CA CYS A 152 -8.04 13.85 -1.69
C CYS A 152 -6.71 13.12 -1.54
N LYS A 153 -6.76 11.80 -1.46
CA LYS A 153 -5.58 10.94 -1.32
C LYS A 153 -5.45 10.01 -2.50
N GLY A 154 -4.23 9.80 -2.96
CA GLY A 154 -3.99 8.89 -4.07
C GLY A 154 -2.60 9.04 -4.67
N SER A 155 -2.40 8.40 -5.80
CA SER A 155 -1.15 8.46 -6.54
C SER A 155 -1.38 8.30 -8.04
N VAL A 156 -0.49 8.90 -8.82
CA VAL A 156 -0.32 8.57 -10.24
C VAL A 156 1.05 7.92 -10.39
N ASN A 157 1.07 6.68 -10.88
CA ASN A 157 2.33 5.94 -11.03
C ASN A 157 3.15 6.54 -12.18
N TYR A 158 4.34 7.03 -11.84
CA TYR A 158 5.31 7.57 -12.78
C TYR A 158 6.70 7.01 -12.46
N ASP A 159 7.27 6.23 -13.38
CA ASP A 159 8.60 5.67 -13.26
C ASP A 159 9.46 6.11 -14.45
N PRO A 160 10.25 7.19 -14.28
CA PRO A 160 11.08 7.73 -15.35
C PRO A 160 12.21 6.79 -15.78
N PHE A 161 12.68 5.92 -14.90
CA PHE A 161 13.82 5.04 -15.15
C PHE A 161 13.46 3.71 -15.79
N LYS A 162 12.20 3.29 -15.72
CA LYS A 162 11.75 2.00 -16.24
C LYS A 162 12.10 1.80 -17.73
N LYS A 163 11.84 2.80 -18.55
CA LYS A 163 12.06 2.71 -20.01
C LYS A 163 13.54 2.71 -20.39
N PRO A 164 14.40 3.57 -19.82
CA PRO A 164 15.86 3.51 -19.99
C PRO A 164 16.43 2.17 -19.54
N LEU A 165 16.08 1.70 -18.35
CA LEU A 165 16.65 0.47 -17.78
C LEU A 165 16.23 -0.79 -18.54
N VAL A 166 14.95 -0.88 -18.94
CA VAL A 166 14.42 -2.10 -19.59
C VAL A 166 14.68 -2.12 -21.10
N LYS A 167 14.64 -0.95 -21.76
CA LYS A 167 14.71 -0.84 -23.22
C LYS A 167 15.96 -0.16 -23.75
N GLY A 168 16.85 0.33 -22.89
CA GLY A 168 18.05 1.09 -23.28
C GLY A 168 17.74 2.38 -24.05
N LYS A 169 16.53 2.93 -23.92
CA LYS A 169 16.09 4.15 -24.61
C LYS A 169 16.00 5.30 -23.63
N GLU A 170 16.71 6.38 -23.89
CA GLU A 170 16.58 7.62 -23.13
C GLU A 170 15.16 8.19 -23.25
N ASN A 171 14.67 8.76 -22.16
CA ASN A 171 13.41 9.50 -22.14
C ASN A 171 13.73 11.00 -22.19
N ASP A 172 13.50 11.63 -23.33
CA ASP A 172 13.67 13.06 -23.50
C ASP A 172 12.82 13.91 -22.52
N CYS A 173 11.76 13.32 -21.97
CA CYS A 173 10.90 13.96 -20.96
C CYS A 173 11.53 14.08 -19.56
N LEU A 174 12.63 13.40 -19.27
CA LEU A 174 13.23 13.42 -17.92
C LEU A 174 14.10 14.65 -17.66
N LEU A 175 14.64 15.24 -18.71
CA LEU A 175 15.58 16.38 -18.61
C LEU A 175 14.89 17.71 -18.30
N TYR A 176 13.56 17.83 -18.50
CA TYR A 176 12.88 19.13 -18.48
C TYR A 176 11.73 19.27 -17.49
N THR A 177 11.31 18.23 -16.78
CA THR A 177 10.05 18.26 -16.02
C THR A 177 10.15 18.10 -14.51
N SER A 178 11.34 17.97 -13.97
CA SER A 178 11.52 17.89 -12.51
C SER A 178 12.50 18.98 -12.07
N PRO A 179 12.04 20.18 -11.72
CA PRO A 179 12.89 21.15 -11.07
C PRO A 179 13.42 20.52 -9.78
N SER A 180 14.74 20.43 -9.68
CA SER A 180 15.38 20.02 -8.45
C SER A 180 15.10 21.08 -7.38
N PRO A 181 14.90 20.72 -6.12
CA PRO A 181 14.83 21.71 -5.03
C PRO A 181 16.03 22.67 -4.97
N ARG A 182 17.15 22.30 -5.62
CA ARG A 182 18.34 23.18 -5.75
C ARG A 182 18.18 24.25 -6.81
N ASP A 183 17.30 24.07 -7.81
CA ASP A 183 17.10 25.03 -8.89
C ASP A 183 16.24 26.23 -8.45
N VAL A 184 15.66 26.19 -7.25
CA VAL A 184 14.83 27.27 -6.67
C VAL A 184 15.67 28.26 -5.84
N GLU A 185 16.91 27.92 -5.49
CA GLU A 185 17.78 28.77 -4.66
C GLU A 185 18.68 29.73 -5.45
N GLU A 186 18.70 29.67 -6.78
CA GLU A 186 19.55 30.50 -7.64
C GLU A 186 18.78 31.51 -8.52
N SER A 187 17.56 31.89 -8.16
CA SER A 187 16.80 32.94 -8.89
C SER A 187 16.36 34.09 -7.99
#